data_99c276e99fe8f287116bd0a5749ff59a
#
_entry.id   99c276e99fe8f287116bd0a5749ff59a
#
_cell.length_a   1.000
_cell.length_b   1.000
_cell.length_c   1.000
_cell.angle_alpha   90.00
_cell.angle_beta   90.00
_cell.angle_gamma   90.00
#
_symmetry.space_group_name_H-M   'P 1'
#
loop_
_entity.id
_entity.type
_entity.pdbx_description
1 polymer ?
#
loop_
_entity_poly.entity_id
_entity_poly.type
_entity_poly.pdbx_seq_one_letter_code
_entity_poly.pdbx_strand_id
1 'polypeptide(L)'
;MFRLKISLTEELSMKRLLPAATLLVALFLAPVAARADSPQHLVDSATLALEDLMGDQPGGSAQHFLQQARAVVICPNIFRGAFIFGGEGGGCVMVARGAGGSWSYPAFYSLGSASFGLQIGVQNAELLMLVMTTNGLNALLNSQFKFGADAGLTIATLGAGVNGSMSTGLTADILTLSKTQGAYGGISLEGSIIGYDSNTAQSYYGSPVGARETVLNMTVSNPGANPLRAMLSKYGG
;
A
#
# COMPACT_ATOMS: atom_id res chain seq x y z
N MET A 1 66.94 8.54 -34.96
CA MET A 1 66.57 7.13 -34.91
C MET A 1 66.40 6.74 -33.42
N PHE A 2 65.20 7.03 -32.84
CA PHE A 2 64.93 6.75 -31.44
C PHE A 2 63.88 5.59 -31.39
N ARG A 3 64.31 4.42 -30.93
CA ARG A 3 63.47 3.28 -30.70
C ARG A 3 62.91 3.38 -29.27
N LEU A 4 61.62 3.58 -29.17
CA LEU A 4 60.88 3.52 -27.91
C LEU A 4 60.80 2.04 -27.49
N LYS A 5 61.50 1.66 -26.42
CA LYS A 5 61.26 0.37 -25.70
C LYS A 5 60.02 0.53 -24.83
N ILE A 6 58.90 0.05 -25.30
CA ILE A 6 57.70 -0.12 -24.46
C ILE A 6 57.96 -1.36 -23.59
N SER A 7 57.95 -1.14 -22.29
CA SER A 7 58.24 -2.14 -21.27
C SER A 7 57.10 -3.19 -21.19
N LEU A 8 57.46 -4.46 -21.35
CA LEU A 8 56.59 -5.62 -21.21
C LEU A 8 55.93 -5.76 -19.84
N THR A 9 56.29 -4.94 -18.88
CA THR A 9 55.75 -4.98 -17.51
C THR A 9 54.39 -4.30 -17.36
N GLU A 10 54.02 -3.34 -18.24
CA GLU A 10 52.73 -2.68 -18.17
C GLU A 10 51.59 -3.54 -18.76
N GLU A 11 51.87 -4.34 -19.78
CA GLU A 11 50.85 -5.24 -20.35
C GLU A 11 50.40 -6.35 -19.39
N LEU A 12 51.29 -6.80 -18.51
CA LEU A 12 50.97 -7.85 -17.52
C LEU A 12 50.10 -7.34 -16.36
N SER A 13 50.21 -6.04 -16.03
CA SER A 13 49.42 -5.41 -14.99
C SER A 13 47.96 -5.20 -15.43
N MET A 14 47.76 -4.80 -16.69
CA MET A 14 46.44 -4.52 -17.24
C MET A 14 45.59 -5.80 -17.45
N LYS A 15 46.24 -6.92 -17.80
CA LYS A 15 45.55 -8.22 -17.96
C LYS A 15 45.07 -8.88 -16.63
N ARG A 16 45.64 -8.46 -15.51
CA ARG A 16 45.24 -8.96 -14.19
C ARG A 16 44.14 -8.14 -13.54
N LEU A 17 43.90 -6.91 -14.00
CA LEU A 17 42.84 -6.04 -13.47
C LEU A 17 41.46 -6.30 -14.12
N LEU A 18 41.42 -6.81 -15.35
CA LEU A 18 40.16 -7.11 -16.05
C LEU A 18 39.28 -8.17 -15.36
N PRO A 19 39.79 -9.30 -14.83
CA PRO A 19 38.96 -10.29 -14.21
C PRO A 19 38.40 -9.83 -12.83
N ALA A 20 39.10 -8.92 -12.14
CA ALA A 20 38.62 -8.39 -10.86
C ALA A 20 37.45 -7.38 -11.04
N ALA A 21 37.50 -6.57 -12.09
CA ALA A 21 36.45 -5.61 -12.41
C ALA A 21 35.16 -6.31 -12.89
N THR A 22 35.29 -7.38 -13.68
CA THR A 22 34.12 -8.18 -14.12
C THR A 22 33.48 -8.96 -12.98
N LEU A 23 34.24 -9.42 -12.00
CA LEU A 23 33.71 -10.11 -10.82
C LEU A 23 32.92 -9.16 -9.91
N LEU A 24 33.35 -7.90 -9.79
CA LEU A 24 32.66 -6.89 -8.98
C LEU A 24 31.30 -6.47 -9.58
N VAL A 25 31.22 -6.37 -10.91
CA VAL A 25 29.96 -6.03 -11.61
C VAL A 25 28.96 -7.18 -11.54
N ALA A 26 29.42 -8.43 -11.57
CA ALA A 26 28.54 -9.59 -11.44
C ALA A 26 27.89 -9.73 -10.04
N LEU A 27 28.53 -9.21 -8.99
CA LEU A 27 28.02 -9.24 -7.63
C LEU A 27 26.85 -8.26 -7.41
N PHE A 28 26.78 -7.18 -8.23
CA PHE A 28 25.67 -6.22 -8.19
C PHE A 28 24.44 -6.63 -9.02
N LEU A 29 24.57 -7.68 -9.85
CA LEU A 29 23.49 -8.21 -10.69
C LEU A 29 22.82 -9.46 -10.10
N ALA A 30 23.18 -9.85 -8.88
CA ALA A 30 22.44 -10.92 -8.20
C ALA A 30 21.00 -10.45 -8.01
N PRO A 31 19.98 -11.18 -8.53
CA PRO A 31 18.60 -10.81 -8.27
C PRO A 31 18.38 -10.91 -6.76
N VAL A 32 18.14 -9.79 -6.12
CA VAL A 32 17.55 -9.79 -4.77
C VAL A 32 16.18 -10.41 -4.98
N ALA A 33 16.04 -11.68 -4.63
CA ALA A 33 14.74 -12.31 -4.57
C ALA A 33 13.93 -11.53 -3.52
N ALA A 34 13.12 -10.59 -3.99
CA ALA A 34 12.13 -9.94 -3.17
C ALA A 34 11.25 -11.05 -2.61
N ARG A 35 11.37 -11.32 -1.33
CA ARG A 35 10.47 -12.21 -0.62
C ARG A 35 9.11 -11.53 -0.70
N ALA A 36 8.22 -12.08 -1.51
CA ALA A 36 6.82 -11.69 -1.44
C ALA A 36 6.34 -12.04 -0.03
N ASP A 37 5.93 -11.04 0.72
CA ASP A 37 5.33 -11.25 2.03
C ASP A 37 4.15 -12.22 1.87
N SER A 38 3.99 -13.14 2.81
CA SER A 38 2.86 -14.06 2.76
C SER A 38 1.55 -13.25 2.88
N PRO A 39 0.46 -13.67 2.22
CA PRO A 39 -0.82 -12.97 2.35
C PRO A 39 -1.27 -12.83 3.81
N GLN A 40 -0.94 -13.81 4.67
CA GLN A 40 -1.22 -13.71 6.10
C GLN A 40 -0.43 -12.57 6.76
N HIS A 41 0.85 -12.40 6.42
CA HIS A 41 1.66 -11.29 6.94
C HIS A 41 1.07 -9.92 6.59
N LEU A 42 0.50 -9.77 5.39
CA LEU A 42 -0.19 -8.54 5.00
C LEU A 42 -1.43 -8.30 5.87
N VAL A 43 -2.22 -9.34 6.17
CA VAL A 43 -3.40 -9.24 7.04
C VAL A 43 -2.99 -8.90 8.49
N ASP A 44 -1.92 -9.52 9.00
CA ASP A 44 -1.40 -9.24 10.34
C ASP A 44 -0.88 -7.81 10.44
N SER A 45 -0.11 -7.37 9.45
CA SER A 45 0.39 -6.00 9.37
C SER A 45 -0.75 -4.97 9.25
N ALA A 46 -1.80 -5.27 8.48
CA ALA A 46 -2.98 -4.41 8.40
C ALA A 46 -3.73 -4.32 9.73
N THR A 47 -3.72 -5.38 10.53
CA THR A 47 -4.30 -5.38 11.87
C THR A 47 -3.54 -4.43 12.79
N LEU A 48 -2.21 -4.48 12.76
CA LEU A 48 -1.34 -3.61 13.57
C LEU A 48 -1.45 -2.15 13.12
N ALA A 49 -1.43 -1.90 11.80
CA ALA A 49 -1.61 -0.55 11.27
C ALA A 49 -2.97 0.06 11.64
N LEU A 50 -4.05 -0.73 11.62
CA LEU A 50 -5.35 -0.26 12.09
C LEU A 50 -5.33 0.08 13.57
N GLU A 51 -4.69 -0.74 14.40
CA GLU A 51 -4.53 -0.48 15.83
C GLU A 51 -3.74 0.81 16.08
N ASP A 52 -2.62 1.00 15.36
CA ASP A 52 -1.79 2.20 15.47
C ASP A 52 -2.54 3.46 15.03
N LEU A 53 -3.21 3.42 13.87
CA LEU A 53 -3.95 4.55 13.32
C LEU A 53 -5.19 4.94 14.16
N MET A 54 -5.81 3.99 14.85
CA MET A 54 -6.99 4.22 15.69
C MET A 54 -6.63 4.44 17.16
N GLY A 55 -5.57 3.79 17.65
CA GLY A 55 -5.18 3.79 19.06
C GLY A 55 -4.67 5.14 19.56
N ASP A 56 -3.96 5.87 18.74
CA ASP A 56 -3.40 7.18 19.08
C ASP A 56 -4.46 8.29 19.17
N GLN A 57 -5.68 8.05 18.69
CA GLN A 57 -6.78 9.00 18.74
C GLN A 57 -8.10 8.34 19.20
N PRO A 58 -8.17 7.81 20.42
CA PRO A 58 -9.38 7.17 20.91
C PRO A 58 -10.55 8.18 20.93
N GLY A 59 -11.64 7.85 20.23
CA GLY A 59 -12.79 8.73 20.08
C GLY A 59 -12.61 9.87 19.09
N GLY A 60 -11.53 9.88 18.30
CA GLY A 60 -11.26 10.89 17.30
C GLY A 60 -12.16 10.81 16.05
N SER A 61 -12.03 11.79 15.18
CA SER A 61 -12.81 11.88 13.93
C SER A 61 -12.67 10.65 13.04
N ALA A 62 -11.49 10.01 13.02
CA ALA A 62 -11.24 8.80 12.23
C ALA A 62 -12.11 7.63 12.72
N GLN A 63 -12.24 7.43 14.02
CA GLN A 63 -13.11 6.39 14.59
C GLN A 63 -14.58 6.67 14.28
N HIS A 64 -15.03 7.91 14.39
CA HIS A 64 -16.39 8.30 14.04
C HIS A 64 -16.73 7.98 12.57
N PHE A 65 -15.82 8.28 11.65
CA PHE A 65 -16.01 7.95 10.23
C PHE A 65 -15.92 6.45 9.96
N LEU A 66 -15.06 5.71 10.69
CA LEU A 66 -14.98 4.25 10.59
C LEU A 66 -16.33 3.59 10.96
N GLN A 67 -17.03 4.11 11.95
CA GLN A 67 -18.37 3.62 12.34
C GLN A 67 -19.41 3.79 11.23
N GLN A 68 -19.22 4.76 10.34
CA GLN A 68 -20.13 5.04 9.22
C GLN A 68 -19.64 4.43 7.90
N ALA A 69 -18.39 3.97 7.85
CA ALA A 69 -17.79 3.45 6.62
C ALA A 69 -18.46 2.16 6.16
N ARG A 70 -18.69 2.06 4.85
CA ARG A 70 -19.18 0.87 4.16
C ARG A 70 -18.10 -0.17 3.96
N ALA A 71 -16.87 0.29 3.78
CA ALA A 71 -15.69 -0.54 3.65
C ALA A 71 -14.46 0.23 4.11
N VAL A 72 -13.40 -0.51 4.36
CA VAL A 72 -12.10 0.01 4.78
C VAL A 72 -11.03 -0.61 3.91
N VAL A 73 -10.10 0.20 3.41
CA VAL A 73 -8.87 -0.29 2.78
C VAL A 73 -7.70 0.08 3.68
N ILE A 74 -6.88 -0.88 4.02
CA ILE A 74 -5.73 -0.71 4.89
C ILE A 74 -4.49 -1.12 4.13
N CYS A 75 -3.56 -0.19 3.95
CA CYS A 75 -2.25 -0.42 3.35
C CYS A 75 -1.21 -0.20 4.45
N PRO A 76 -0.73 -1.28 5.11
CA PRO A 76 0.09 -1.16 6.31
C PRO A 76 1.49 -0.64 6.03
N ASN A 77 1.94 -0.79 4.79
CA ASN A 77 3.29 -0.41 4.42
C ASN A 77 3.32 0.04 2.95
N ILE A 78 3.28 1.35 2.75
CA ILE A 78 3.49 1.97 1.45
C ILE A 78 4.93 2.46 1.43
N PHE A 79 5.75 1.79 0.64
CA PHE A 79 7.13 2.17 0.40
C PHE A 79 7.17 3.20 -0.72
N ARG A 80 7.78 4.35 -0.45
CA ARG A 80 8.06 5.40 -1.43
C ARG A 80 9.57 5.57 -1.53
N GLY A 81 10.09 5.45 -2.75
CA GLY A 81 11.49 5.72 -3.05
C GLY A 81 11.61 6.65 -4.26
N ALA A 82 12.46 7.65 -4.16
CA ALA A 82 12.72 8.59 -5.25
C ALA A 82 14.20 8.98 -5.33
N PHE A 83 14.74 9.04 -6.54
CA PHE A 83 16.08 9.59 -6.82
C PHE A 83 16.08 10.42 -8.09
N ILE A 84 15.62 10.34 -9.13
CA ILE A 84 15.33 11.11 -10.34
C ILE A 84 13.98 10.64 -10.86
N PHE A 85 13.76 9.33 -10.73
CA PHE A 85 12.51 8.65 -10.92
C PHE A 85 12.07 8.19 -9.54
N GLY A 86 10.81 8.41 -9.21
CA GLY A 86 10.20 7.98 -7.98
C GLY A 86 9.09 6.97 -8.24
N GLY A 87 8.88 6.11 -7.28
CA GLY A 87 7.76 5.20 -7.25
C GLY A 87 7.32 4.95 -5.83
N GLU A 88 6.06 4.65 -5.67
CA GLU A 88 5.52 4.14 -4.42
C GLU A 88 4.71 2.89 -4.69
N GLY A 89 4.64 2.02 -3.71
CA GLY A 89 3.85 0.81 -3.82
C GLY A 89 3.73 0.08 -2.50
N GLY A 90 2.66 -0.70 -2.38
CA GLY A 90 2.41 -1.54 -1.23
C GLY A 90 1.21 -2.44 -1.42
N GLY A 91 1.16 -3.51 -0.63
CA GLY A 91 -0.01 -4.36 -0.51
C GLY A 91 -1.06 -3.73 0.40
N CYS A 92 -2.32 -3.94 0.07
CA CYS A 92 -3.46 -3.47 0.84
C CYS A 92 -4.48 -4.59 1.04
N VAL A 93 -5.27 -4.48 2.08
CA VAL A 93 -6.44 -5.33 2.30
C VAL A 93 -7.70 -4.46 2.36
N MET A 94 -8.77 -4.92 1.74
CA MET A 94 -10.09 -4.28 1.80
C MET A 94 -11.06 -5.19 2.54
N VAL A 95 -11.78 -4.62 3.49
CA VAL A 95 -12.83 -5.29 4.27
C VAL A 95 -14.09 -4.45 4.19
N ALA A 96 -15.23 -5.05 3.85
CA ALA A 96 -16.50 -4.35 3.78
C ALA A 96 -17.41 -4.71 4.95
N ARG A 97 -18.30 -3.77 5.30
CA ARG A 97 -19.30 -3.97 6.31
C ARG A 97 -20.49 -4.71 5.70
N GLY A 98 -20.81 -5.85 6.27
CA GLY A 98 -21.97 -6.65 5.91
C GLY A 98 -23.25 -6.29 6.65
N ALA A 99 -24.31 -6.99 6.32
CA ALA A 99 -25.57 -6.86 7.03
C ALA A 99 -25.38 -7.20 8.53
N GLY A 100 -26.03 -6.41 9.40
CA GLY A 100 -25.91 -6.61 10.84
C GLY A 100 -24.59 -6.11 11.46
N GLY A 101 -23.80 -5.29 10.75
CA GLY A 101 -22.58 -4.68 11.27
C GLY A 101 -21.34 -5.57 11.27
N SER A 102 -21.44 -6.82 10.81
CA SER A 102 -20.29 -7.71 10.69
C SER A 102 -19.32 -7.24 9.58
N TRP A 103 -18.04 -7.59 9.72
CA TRP A 103 -17.02 -7.29 8.71
C TRP A 103 -16.73 -8.53 7.87
N SER A 104 -16.56 -8.34 6.56
CA SER A 104 -16.19 -9.41 5.61
C SER A 104 -14.79 -9.96 5.90
N TYR A 105 -14.43 -11.03 5.20
CA TYR A 105 -13.03 -11.42 5.04
C TYR A 105 -12.33 -10.49 4.04
N PRO A 106 -10.97 -10.36 4.11
CA PRO A 106 -10.26 -9.37 3.34
C PRO A 106 -10.12 -9.72 1.86
N ALA A 107 -10.38 -8.78 0.97
CA ALA A 107 -9.91 -8.81 -0.41
C ALA A 107 -8.55 -8.12 -0.51
N PHE A 108 -7.68 -8.61 -1.39
CA PHE A 108 -6.31 -8.15 -1.53
C PHE A 108 -6.16 -7.18 -2.69
N TYR A 109 -5.37 -6.14 -2.47
CA TYR A 109 -5.11 -5.09 -3.46
C TYR A 109 -3.64 -4.73 -3.47
N SER A 110 -3.19 -4.19 -4.59
CA SER A 110 -1.89 -3.55 -4.73
C SER A 110 -2.09 -2.08 -5.07
N LEU A 111 -1.41 -1.20 -4.35
CA LEU A 111 -1.35 0.23 -4.64
C LEU A 111 0.02 0.53 -5.24
N GLY A 112 0.05 1.35 -6.28
CA GLY A 112 1.29 1.77 -6.90
C GLY A 112 1.16 3.09 -7.64
N SER A 113 2.25 3.86 -7.69
CA SER A 113 2.38 5.03 -8.55
C SER A 113 3.80 5.18 -9.05
N ALA A 114 3.95 5.89 -10.16
CA ALA A 114 5.24 6.34 -10.67
C ALA A 114 5.26 7.86 -10.70
N SER A 115 6.31 8.47 -10.23
CA SER A 115 6.49 9.92 -10.21
C SER A 115 7.84 10.32 -10.80
N PHE A 116 7.87 11.51 -11.40
CA PHE A 116 9.10 12.18 -11.82
C PHE A 116 9.35 13.35 -10.90
N GLY A 117 10.55 13.46 -10.34
CA GLY A 117 10.92 14.61 -9.52
C GLY A 117 12.32 14.48 -8.94
N LEU A 118 12.96 15.64 -8.71
CA LEU A 118 14.26 15.72 -8.04
C LEU A 118 14.06 15.62 -6.50
N GLN A 119 13.52 14.48 -6.04
CA GLN A 119 13.42 14.20 -4.62
C GLN A 119 14.26 12.96 -4.31
N ILE A 120 15.13 13.07 -3.33
CA ILE A 120 15.91 11.93 -2.83
C ILE A 120 15.35 11.59 -1.46
N GLY A 121 14.83 10.38 -1.33
CA GLY A 121 14.34 9.91 -0.05
C GLY A 121 13.68 8.55 -0.13
N VAL A 122 13.61 7.91 1.03
CA VAL A 122 12.88 6.68 1.27
C VAL A 122 11.95 6.93 2.43
N GLN A 123 10.67 6.64 2.26
CA GLN A 123 9.65 6.77 3.30
C GLN A 123 8.77 5.55 3.32
N ASN A 124 8.35 5.16 4.50
CA ASN A 124 7.27 4.21 4.71
C ASN A 124 6.08 4.95 5.31
N ALA A 125 4.90 4.59 4.85
CA ALA A 125 3.66 5.15 5.36
C ALA A 125 2.61 4.05 5.54
N GLU A 126 1.80 4.23 6.56
CA GLU A 126 0.54 3.51 6.74
C GLU A 126 -0.59 4.36 6.15
N LEU A 127 -1.50 3.72 5.45
CA LEU A 127 -2.65 4.38 4.83
C LEU A 127 -3.93 3.63 5.17
N LEU A 128 -4.90 4.37 5.66
CA LEU A 128 -6.27 3.92 5.86
C LEU A 128 -7.18 4.72 4.93
N MET A 129 -8.01 4.02 4.16
CA MET A 129 -9.08 4.63 3.36
C MET A 129 -10.42 4.16 3.91
N LEU A 130 -11.25 5.08 4.33
CA LEU A 130 -12.62 4.85 4.77
C LEU A 130 -13.55 5.13 3.60
N VAL A 131 -14.21 4.10 3.11
CA VAL A 131 -15.14 4.17 1.98
C VAL A 131 -16.52 4.52 2.50
N MET A 132 -16.97 5.74 2.25
CA MET A 132 -18.18 6.29 2.86
C MET A 132 -19.43 6.03 2.02
N THR A 133 -19.29 5.95 0.69
CA THR A 133 -20.42 5.84 -0.22
C THR A 133 -20.41 4.54 -1.01
N THR A 134 -21.58 4.19 -1.56
CA THR A 134 -21.69 3.06 -2.51
C THR A 134 -20.93 3.33 -3.80
N ASN A 135 -20.82 4.59 -4.20
CA ASN A 135 -20.07 5.00 -5.39
C ASN A 135 -18.57 4.71 -5.19
N GLY A 136 -17.98 5.14 -4.05
CA GLY A 136 -16.61 4.81 -3.68
C GLY A 136 -16.36 3.30 -3.57
N LEU A 137 -17.30 2.56 -2.98
CA LEU A 137 -17.21 1.11 -2.87
C LEU A 137 -17.18 0.44 -4.25
N ASN A 138 -18.10 0.79 -5.14
CA ASN A 138 -18.15 0.22 -6.49
C ASN A 138 -16.91 0.55 -7.31
N ALA A 139 -16.36 1.75 -7.18
CA ALA A 139 -15.12 2.14 -7.85
C ALA A 139 -13.95 1.24 -7.45
N LEU A 140 -13.79 0.94 -6.17
CA LEU A 140 -12.73 0.05 -5.69
C LEU A 140 -12.97 -1.44 -6.01
N LEU A 141 -14.23 -1.84 -6.21
CA LEU A 141 -14.58 -3.20 -6.63
C LEU A 141 -14.35 -3.47 -8.11
N ASN A 142 -14.11 -2.43 -8.91
CA ASN A 142 -13.63 -2.57 -10.27
C ASN A 142 -12.19 -3.10 -10.26
N SER A 143 -11.73 -3.65 -11.38
CA SER A 143 -10.41 -4.30 -11.44
C SER A 143 -9.25 -3.34 -11.14
N GLN A 144 -9.40 -2.07 -11.50
CA GLN A 144 -8.43 -1.00 -11.22
C GLN A 144 -9.16 0.33 -11.00
N PHE A 145 -8.65 1.13 -10.09
CA PHE A 145 -9.08 2.49 -9.83
C PHE A 145 -7.87 3.43 -9.80
N LYS A 146 -7.92 4.53 -10.56
CA LYS A 146 -6.87 5.54 -10.63
C LYS A 146 -7.31 6.81 -9.91
N PHE A 147 -6.60 7.15 -8.84
CA PHE A 147 -6.86 8.35 -8.05
C PHE A 147 -6.61 9.62 -8.87
N GLY A 148 -7.58 10.54 -8.87
CA GLY A 148 -7.50 11.81 -9.57
C GLY A 148 -7.84 11.79 -11.08
N ALA A 149 -7.92 10.60 -11.70
CA ALA A 149 -8.27 10.45 -13.13
C ALA A 149 -9.66 9.87 -13.34
N ASP A 150 -10.12 8.99 -12.44
CA ASP A 150 -11.46 8.42 -12.53
C ASP A 150 -12.48 9.45 -12.04
N ALA A 151 -13.25 9.96 -12.97
CA ALA A 151 -14.19 11.05 -12.75
C ALA A 151 -15.32 10.68 -11.77
N GLY A 152 -15.66 11.60 -10.90
CA GLY A 152 -16.86 11.54 -10.07
C GLY A 152 -16.69 11.02 -8.66
N LEU A 153 -15.46 10.77 -8.18
CA LEU A 153 -15.20 10.46 -6.78
C LEU A 153 -14.56 11.65 -6.05
N THR A 154 -15.09 11.94 -4.88
CA THR A 154 -14.50 12.91 -3.96
C THR A 154 -13.67 12.22 -2.91
N ILE A 155 -12.40 12.62 -2.81
CA ILE A 155 -11.44 12.08 -1.84
C ILE A 155 -11.02 13.22 -0.91
N ALA A 156 -11.10 12.99 0.38
CA ALA A 156 -10.64 13.94 1.38
C ALA A 156 -9.64 13.28 2.33
N THR A 157 -8.70 14.06 2.84
CA THR A 157 -7.69 13.60 3.79
C THR A 157 -8.07 14.04 5.21
N LEU A 158 -8.04 13.09 6.13
CA LEU A 158 -8.12 13.35 7.57
C LEU A 158 -6.70 13.65 8.06
N GLY A 159 -6.45 14.87 8.53
CA GLY A 159 -5.14 15.29 9.02
C GLY A 159 -5.12 15.55 10.52
N ALA A 160 -3.94 15.53 11.13
CA ALA A 160 -3.73 16.01 12.47
C ALA A 160 -4.03 17.53 12.50
N GLY A 161 -5.13 17.91 13.14
CA GLY A 161 -5.53 19.33 13.26
C GLY A 161 -6.80 19.72 12.50
N VAL A 162 -7.49 18.79 11.83
CA VAL A 162 -8.78 19.08 11.20
C VAL A 162 -9.91 19.05 12.23
N ASN A 163 -9.83 19.95 13.21
CA ASN A 163 -10.97 20.24 14.08
C ASN A 163 -12.04 21.13 13.40
N GLY A 164 -11.89 21.41 12.10
CA GLY A 164 -12.67 22.44 11.42
C GLY A 164 -13.48 22.02 10.20
N SER A 165 -13.32 20.82 9.65
CA SER A 165 -14.04 20.45 8.43
C SER A 165 -14.75 19.10 8.49
N MET A 166 -15.53 18.88 9.54
CA MET A 166 -16.51 17.78 9.54
C MET A 166 -17.43 17.82 8.31
N SER A 167 -17.69 19.00 7.75
CA SER A 167 -18.56 19.18 6.59
C SER A 167 -17.97 18.61 5.28
N THR A 168 -16.65 18.71 5.09
CA THR A 168 -15.99 18.14 3.89
C THR A 168 -15.87 16.61 3.96
N GLY A 169 -15.74 16.05 5.16
CA GLY A 169 -15.72 14.60 5.35
C GLY A 169 -17.06 13.93 5.06
N LEU A 170 -18.18 14.60 5.32
CA LEU A 170 -19.52 14.06 5.09
C LEU A 170 -19.91 13.95 3.61
N THR A 171 -19.22 14.66 2.72
CA THR A 171 -19.50 14.65 1.27
C THR A 171 -18.48 13.83 0.48
N ALA A 172 -17.40 13.37 1.10
CA ALA A 172 -16.38 12.58 0.41
C ALA A 172 -16.82 11.12 0.22
N ASP A 173 -16.51 10.57 -0.94
CA ASP A 173 -16.72 9.16 -1.22
C ASP A 173 -15.69 8.28 -0.49
N ILE A 174 -14.48 8.77 -0.38
CA ILE A 174 -13.37 8.11 0.33
C ILE A 174 -12.65 9.13 1.21
N LEU A 175 -12.49 8.79 2.48
CA LEU A 175 -11.65 9.53 3.42
C LEU A 175 -10.33 8.80 3.61
N THR A 176 -9.22 9.53 3.56
CA THR A 176 -7.89 8.96 3.75
C THR A 176 -7.26 9.48 5.03
N LEU A 177 -6.65 8.58 5.78
CA LEU A 177 -5.80 8.87 6.93
C LEU A 177 -4.47 8.19 6.72
N SER A 178 -3.37 8.91 6.88
CA SER A 178 -2.03 8.35 6.74
C SER A 178 -1.13 8.76 7.89
N LYS A 179 -0.19 7.87 8.21
CA LYS A 179 0.85 8.08 9.20
C LYS A 179 2.20 7.77 8.56
N THR A 180 3.12 8.72 8.62
CA THR A 180 4.47 8.58 8.08
C THR A 180 5.46 8.81 9.20
N GLN A 181 6.33 7.83 9.48
CA GLN A 181 7.39 7.92 10.51
C GLN A 181 6.89 8.45 11.87
N GLY A 182 5.69 7.99 12.31
CA GLY A 182 5.12 8.39 13.60
C GLY A 182 4.40 9.73 13.61
N ALA A 183 4.35 10.46 12.49
CA ALA A 183 3.60 11.70 12.36
C ALA A 183 2.39 11.50 11.43
N TYR A 184 1.22 11.98 11.86
CA TYR A 184 0.05 12.02 10.98
C TYR A 184 0.23 13.10 9.91
N GLY A 185 -0.02 12.73 8.66
CA GLY A 185 0.11 13.63 7.52
C GLY A 185 -0.79 13.20 6.37
N GLY A 186 -0.91 14.06 5.37
CA GLY A 186 -1.56 13.68 4.11
C GLY A 186 -0.56 13.04 3.16
N ILE A 187 -0.91 11.88 2.60
CA ILE A 187 -0.22 11.35 1.42
C ILE A 187 -1.06 11.77 0.21
N SER A 188 -0.41 12.33 -0.82
CA SER A 188 -1.08 12.53 -2.09
C SER A 188 -1.20 11.19 -2.79
N LEU A 189 -2.42 10.78 -3.05
CA LEU A 189 -2.73 9.58 -3.85
C LEU A 189 -2.95 9.90 -5.32
N GLU A 190 -2.89 11.17 -5.70
CA GLU A 190 -3.14 11.61 -7.08
C GLU A 190 -2.16 10.92 -8.05
N GLY A 191 -2.70 10.30 -9.07
CA GLY A 191 -1.93 9.51 -10.05
C GLY A 191 -1.62 8.08 -9.61
N SER A 192 -1.89 7.70 -8.35
CA SER A 192 -1.74 6.33 -7.89
C SER A 192 -2.86 5.45 -8.44
N ILE A 193 -2.54 4.18 -8.63
CA ILE A 193 -3.48 3.14 -9.08
C ILE A 193 -3.59 2.12 -7.96
N ILE A 194 -4.82 1.78 -7.60
CA ILE A 194 -5.12 0.64 -6.74
C ILE A 194 -5.84 -0.42 -7.56
N GLY A 195 -5.41 -1.66 -7.48
CA GLY A 195 -5.97 -2.77 -8.24
C GLY A 195 -6.10 -4.03 -7.41
N TYR A 196 -7.12 -4.84 -7.74
CA TYR A 196 -7.34 -6.12 -7.09
C TYR A 196 -6.21 -7.10 -7.40
N ASP A 197 -5.66 -7.74 -6.37
CA ASP A 197 -4.60 -8.75 -6.46
C ASP A 197 -5.20 -10.16 -6.34
N SER A 198 -5.57 -10.73 -7.48
CA SER A 198 -6.14 -12.07 -7.57
C SER A 198 -5.16 -13.17 -7.16
N ASN A 199 -3.86 -12.99 -7.38
CA ASN A 199 -2.85 -13.99 -7.05
C ASN A 199 -2.69 -14.12 -5.53
N THR A 200 -2.62 -12.97 -4.84
CA THR A 200 -2.56 -12.94 -3.38
C THR A 200 -3.85 -13.50 -2.78
N ALA A 201 -5.02 -13.17 -3.34
CA ALA A 201 -6.30 -13.71 -2.88
C ALA A 201 -6.37 -15.23 -3.08
N GLN A 202 -5.98 -15.74 -4.24
CA GLN A 202 -5.94 -17.18 -4.51
C GLN A 202 -4.98 -17.91 -3.56
N SER A 203 -3.82 -17.34 -3.29
CA SER A 203 -2.85 -17.90 -2.34
C SER A 203 -3.41 -17.94 -0.91
N TYR A 204 -4.19 -16.94 -0.51
CA TYR A 204 -4.75 -16.83 0.83
C TYR A 204 -5.95 -17.75 1.06
N TYR A 205 -6.83 -17.90 0.06
CA TYR A 205 -8.05 -18.68 0.16
C TYR A 205 -7.94 -20.10 -0.40
N GLY A 206 -6.83 -20.39 -1.11
CA GLY A 206 -6.63 -21.69 -1.77
C GLY A 206 -7.46 -21.91 -3.05
N SER A 207 -8.23 -20.90 -3.47
CA SER A 207 -9.07 -20.95 -4.67
C SER A 207 -9.20 -19.55 -5.29
N PRO A 208 -9.42 -19.44 -6.62
CA PRO A 208 -9.72 -18.16 -7.25
C PRO A 208 -11.02 -17.57 -6.69
N VAL A 209 -10.97 -16.31 -6.30
CA VAL A 209 -12.14 -15.57 -5.82
C VAL A 209 -11.97 -14.09 -6.20
N GLY A 210 -13.04 -13.40 -6.54
CA GLY A 210 -13.01 -11.98 -6.87
C GLY A 210 -13.22 -11.09 -5.64
N ALA A 211 -12.93 -9.80 -5.78
CA ALA A 211 -13.12 -8.84 -4.70
C ALA A 211 -14.59 -8.77 -4.23
N ARG A 212 -15.52 -8.71 -5.18
CA ARG A 212 -16.96 -8.62 -4.90
C ARG A 212 -17.47 -9.87 -4.18
N GLU A 213 -17.04 -11.04 -4.62
CA GLU A 213 -17.39 -12.33 -4.00
C GLU A 213 -16.87 -12.41 -2.57
N THR A 214 -15.67 -11.87 -2.34
CA THR A 214 -15.04 -11.85 -1.01
C THR A 214 -15.76 -10.90 -0.06
N VAL A 215 -15.92 -9.63 -0.45
CA VAL A 215 -16.34 -8.58 0.51
C VAL A 215 -17.83 -8.31 0.54
N LEU A 216 -18.57 -8.55 -0.54
CA LEU A 216 -20.03 -8.35 -0.58
C LEU A 216 -20.79 -9.66 -0.41
N ASN A 217 -20.43 -10.68 -1.18
CA ASN A 217 -21.12 -11.96 -1.16
C ASN A 217 -20.63 -12.87 -0.01
N MET A 218 -19.44 -12.56 0.57
CA MET A 218 -18.81 -13.28 1.69
C MET A 218 -18.72 -14.79 1.46
N THR A 219 -18.33 -15.17 0.23
CA THR A 219 -18.31 -16.59 -0.21
C THR A 219 -17.11 -17.37 0.31
N VAL A 220 -16.10 -16.69 0.84
CA VAL A 220 -14.87 -17.29 1.35
C VAL A 220 -14.63 -16.91 2.79
N SER A 221 -13.84 -17.72 3.49
CA SER A 221 -13.45 -17.48 4.88
C SER A 221 -12.02 -17.97 5.13
N ASN A 222 -11.32 -17.26 6.01
CA ASN A 222 -10.03 -17.69 6.52
C ASN A 222 -9.87 -17.18 7.96
N PRO A 223 -9.78 -18.09 8.96
CA PRO A 223 -9.66 -17.70 10.36
C PRO A 223 -8.46 -16.79 10.67
N GLY A 224 -7.42 -16.78 9.83
CA GLY A 224 -6.27 -15.89 9.96
C GLY A 224 -6.65 -14.40 9.90
N ALA A 225 -7.82 -14.05 9.34
CA ALA A 225 -8.31 -12.67 9.32
C ALA A 225 -9.19 -12.30 10.54
N ASN A 226 -9.46 -13.22 11.47
CA ASN A 226 -10.30 -12.93 12.61
C ASN A 226 -9.76 -11.81 13.52
N PRO A 227 -8.43 -11.68 13.76
CA PRO A 227 -7.89 -10.54 14.51
C PRO A 227 -8.20 -9.19 13.85
N LEU A 228 -8.04 -9.06 12.53
CA LEU A 228 -8.38 -7.86 11.78
C LEU A 228 -9.87 -7.51 11.91
N ARG A 229 -10.74 -8.50 11.74
CA ARG A 229 -12.20 -8.33 11.84
C ARG A 229 -12.62 -7.93 13.26
N ALA A 230 -11.99 -8.52 14.28
CA ALA A 230 -12.24 -8.16 15.69
C ALA A 230 -11.80 -6.71 15.97
N MET A 231 -10.65 -6.28 15.43
CA MET A 231 -10.16 -4.91 15.57
C MET A 231 -11.09 -3.90 14.88
N LEU A 232 -11.57 -4.23 13.67
CA LEU A 232 -12.58 -3.42 12.97
C LEU A 232 -13.89 -3.33 13.75
N SER A 233 -14.35 -4.41 14.40
CA SER A 233 -15.53 -4.40 15.26
C SER A 233 -15.29 -3.59 16.53
N LYS A 234 -14.10 -3.62 17.10
CA LYS A 234 -13.75 -2.85 18.31
C LYS A 234 -13.85 -1.34 18.07
N TYR A 235 -13.36 -0.86 16.93
CA TYR A 235 -13.32 0.57 16.63
C TYR A 235 -14.52 1.05 15.80
N GLY A 236 -15.09 0.18 14.97
CA GLY A 236 -16.15 0.52 14.03
C GLY A 236 -17.56 0.19 14.52
N GLY A 237 -17.72 -0.61 15.57
CA GLY A 237 -19.04 -1.02 16.08
C GLY A 237 -19.58 -2.21 15.31
#